data_3cbdab35dad880218c83909fccb51159
#
_entry.id   3cbdab35dad880218c83909fccb51159
#
_cell.length_a   1.000
_cell.length_b   1.000
_cell.length_c   1.000
_cell.angle_alpha   90.00
_cell.angle_beta   90.00
_cell.angle_gamma   90.00
#
_symmetry.space_group_name_H-M   'P 1'
#
loop_
_entity.id
_entity.type
_entity.pdbx_description
1 polymer ?
#
loop_
_entity_poly.entity_id
_entity_poly.type
_entity_poly.pdbx_seq_one_letter_code
_entity_poly.pdbx_strand_id
1 'polypeptide(L)'
;MQKGFTLIELMIVVAIIGILAAIAIPQYQDYITRAKWQDNISRVATYKTAIAECLQNNNGVLTMCDSSAQVISATGATFPVPGGNLSAITQTATTGAIVLTGTAGVGDCVVTMTPTVSNTSVTWAFTNSGTGCSKSKTGVGT
;
A
#
# COMPACT_ATOMS: atom_id res chain seq x y z
N MET A 1 -16.21 0.16 -57.15
CA MET A 1 -16.18 1.57 -56.67
C MET A 1 -15.74 1.55 -55.23
N GLN A 2 -14.55 2.02 -54.91
CA GLN A 2 -14.10 2.20 -53.50
C GLN A 2 -14.81 3.44 -52.92
N LYS A 3 -15.56 3.25 -51.85
CA LYS A 3 -16.12 4.35 -51.08
C LYS A 3 -15.01 4.91 -50.21
N GLY A 4 -14.60 6.16 -50.42
CA GLY A 4 -13.62 6.85 -49.57
C GLY A 4 -14.24 7.25 -48.25
N PHE A 5 -13.45 7.22 -47.17
CA PHE A 5 -13.83 7.74 -45.84
C PHE A 5 -13.97 9.26 -45.90
N THR A 6 -15.00 9.80 -45.32
CA THR A 6 -15.15 11.26 -45.22
C THR A 6 -14.29 11.82 -44.09
N LEU A 7 -13.80 13.04 -44.25
CA LEU A 7 -12.99 13.71 -43.23
C LEU A 7 -13.76 13.88 -41.91
N ILE A 8 -15.07 14.12 -41.98
CA ILE A 8 -15.91 14.29 -40.81
C ILE A 8 -16.10 12.97 -40.03
N GLU A 9 -16.21 11.82 -40.72
CA GLU A 9 -16.30 10.53 -40.06
C GLU A 9 -15.02 10.22 -39.25
N LEU A 10 -13.85 10.57 -39.80
CA LEU A 10 -12.60 10.40 -39.08
C LEU A 10 -12.52 11.33 -37.88
N MET A 11 -12.93 12.63 -38.03
CA MET A 11 -12.89 13.60 -36.94
C MET A 11 -13.76 13.20 -35.77
N ILE A 12 -14.97 12.69 -36.01
CA ILE A 12 -15.88 12.22 -34.95
C ILE A 12 -15.28 11.05 -34.20
N VAL A 13 -14.68 10.08 -34.90
CA VAL A 13 -14.07 8.89 -34.29
C VAL A 13 -12.92 9.27 -33.37
N VAL A 14 -11.98 10.12 -33.82
CA VAL A 14 -10.85 10.53 -32.99
C VAL A 14 -11.29 11.39 -31.81
N ALA A 15 -12.35 12.19 -31.95
CA ALA A 15 -12.92 12.97 -30.85
C ALA A 15 -13.50 12.05 -29.75
N ILE A 16 -14.27 11.02 -30.16
CA ILE A 16 -14.84 10.05 -29.21
C ILE A 16 -13.74 9.26 -28.51
N ILE A 17 -12.74 8.75 -29.26
CA ILE A 17 -11.58 8.04 -28.68
C ILE A 17 -10.83 8.96 -27.70
N GLY A 18 -10.65 10.23 -28.01
CA GLY A 18 -10.00 11.20 -27.12
C GLY A 18 -10.73 11.37 -25.80
N ILE A 19 -12.07 11.48 -25.83
CA ILE A 19 -12.89 11.58 -24.62
C ILE A 19 -12.80 10.29 -23.78
N LEU A 20 -12.92 9.15 -24.41
CA LEU A 20 -12.84 7.86 -23.71
C LEU A 20 -11.46 7.64 -23.09
N ALA A 21 -10.39 7.96 -23.82
CA ALA A 21 -9.02 7.83 -23.36
C ALA A 21 -8.74 8.77 -22.15
N ALA A 22 -9.28 10.00 -22.17
CA ALA A 22 -9.09 10.96 -21.09
C ALA A 22 -9.63 10.45 -19.73
N ILE A 23 -10.65 9.59 -19.73
CA ILE A 23 -11.22 8.98 -18.53
C ILE A 23 -10.51 7.66 -18.21
N ALA A 24 -10.22 6.85 -19.22
CA ALA A 24 -9.69 5.49 -19.03
C ALA A 24 -8.23 5.48 -18.54
N ILE A 25 -7.39 6.38 -19.02
CA ILE A 25 -5.95 6.40 -18.69
C ILE A 25 -5.70 6.63 -17.19
N PRO A 26 -6.26 7.65 -16.52
CA PRO A 26 -6.03 7.84 -15.09
C PRO A 26 -6.55 6.67 -14.23
N GLN A 27 -7.69 6.08 -14.58
CA GLN A 27 -8.21 4.92 -13.88
C GLN A 27 -7.29 3.70 -14.00
N TYR A 28 -6.72 3.49 -15.18
CA TYR A 28 -5.75 2.43 -15.41
C TYR A 28 -4.46 2.63 -14.59
N GLN A 29 -3.97 3.87 -14.51
CA GLN A 29 -2.80 4.20 -13.70
C GLN A 29 -3.04 3.96 -12.20
N ASP A 30 -4.21 4.31 -11.68
CA ASP A 30 -4.59 4.05 -10.29
C ASP A 30 -4.65 2.53 -10.02
N TYR A 31 -5.19 1.75 -10.96
CA TYR A 31 -5.23 0.29 -10.86
C TYR A 31 -3.83 -0.33 -10.78
N ILE A 32 -2.91 0.08 -11.66
CA ILE A 32 -1.51 -0.36 -11.62
C ILE A 32 -0.82 0.03 -10.31
N THR A 33 -1.02 1.26 -9.86
CA THR A 33 -0.47 1.77 -8.60
C THR A 33 -0.99 0.97 -7.41
N ARG A 34 -2.29 0.66 -7.40
CA ARG A 34 -2.91 -0.18 -6.39
C ARG A 34 -2.32 -1.60 -6.37
N ALA A 35 -2.10 -2.21 -7.52
CA ALA A 35 -1.46 -3.53 -7.61
C ALA A 35 -0.04 -3.52 -7.01
N LYS A 36 0.74 -2.50 -7.30
CA LYS A 36 2.08 -2.30 -6.71
C LYS A 36 2.02 -2.12 -5.19
N TRP A 37 1.00 -1.42 -4.67
CA TRP A 37 0.81 -1.27 -3.23
C TRP A 37 0.44 -2.58 -2.54
N GLN A 38 -0.35 -3.45 -3.19
CA GLN A 38 -0.64 -4.79 -2.64
C GLN A 38 0.64 -5.63 -2.52
N ASP A 39 1.54 -5.55 -3.49
CA ASP A 39 2.87 -6.18 -3.39
C ASP A 39 3.68 -5.61 -2.21
N ASN A 40 3.70 -4.29 -2.05
CA ASN A 40 4.37 -3.63 -0.94
C ASN A 40 3.83 -4.07 0.43
N ILE A 41 2.51 -4.17 0.58
CA ILE A 41 1.85 -4.63 1.81
C ILE A 41 2.14 -6.11 2.06
N SER A 42 2.19 -6.94 1.03
CA SER A 42 2.49 -8.37 1.17
C SER A 42 3.92 -8.63 1.66
N ARG A 43 4.88 -7.76 1.34
CA ARG A 43 6.28 -7.86 1.79
C ARG A 43 6.44 -7.82 3.30
N VAL A 44 5.55 -7.14 4.00
CA VAL A 44 5.58 -7.02 5.47
C VAL A 44 4.65 -8.02 6.17
N ALA A 45 3.97 -8.89 5.42
CA ALA A 45 3.02 -9.85 5.99
C ALA A 45 3.65 -10.78 7.02
N THR A 46 4.84 -11.32 6.74
CA THR A 46 5.59 -12.17 7.66
C THR A 46 5.96 -11.42 8.94
N TYR A 47 6.39 -10.16 8.80
CA TYR A 47 6.75 -9.34 9.95
C TYR A 47 5.53 -8.94 10.79
N LYS A 48 4.37 -8.72 10.18
CA LYS A 48 3.10 -8.55 10.91
C LYS A 48 2.76 -9.77 11.77
N THR A 49 3.01 -10.98 11.24
CA THR A 49 2.83 -12.21 12.00
C THR A 49 3.81 -12.28 13.18
N ALA A 50 5.06 -11.88 12.99
CA ALA A 50 6.05 -11.83 14.07
C ALA A 50 5.66 -10.84 15.17
N ILE A 51 5.11 -9.66 14.82
CA ILE A 51 4.56 -8.73 15.82
C ILE A 51 3.41 -9.38 16.60
N ALA A 52 2.52 -10.08 15.93
CA ALA A 52 1.40 -10.75 16.60
C ALA A 52 1.90 -11.86 17.54
N GLU A 53 2.91 -12.63 17.15
CA GLU A 53 3.57 -13.64 17.98
C GLU A 53 4.27 -12.99 19.20
N CYS A 54 5.03 -11.92 18.98
CA CYS A 54 5.64 -11.16 20.05
C CYS A 54 4.60 -10.69 21.09
N LEU A 55 3.47 -10.16 20.62
CA LEU A 55 2.38 -9.71 21.47
C LEU A 55 1.74 -10.85 22.26
N GLN A 56 1.57 -12.02 21.67
CA GLN A 56 1.07 -13.21 22.37
C GLN A 56 2.03 -13.65 23.47
N ASN A 57 3.34 -13.67 23.19
CA ASN A 57 4.37 -14.04 24.17
C ASN A 57 4.49 -13.02 25.33
N ASN A 58 4.05 -11.78 25.11
CA ASN A 58 4.11 -10.69 26.10
C ASN A 58 2.73 -10.30 26.63
N ASN A 59 1.75 -11.21 26.64
CA ASN A 59 0.39 -10.99 27.17
C ASN A 59 -0.33 -9.77 26.54
N GLY A 60 -0.06 -9.45 25.31
CA GLY A 60 -0.66 -8.32 24.59
C GLY A 60 -0.07 -6.95 24.94
N VAL A 61 1.03 -6.89 25.70
CA VAL A 61 1.68 -5.63 26.08
C VAL A 61 2.42 -5.05 24.89
N LEU A 62 1.84 -4.03 24.25
CA LEU A 62 2.34 -3.44 23.01
C LEU A 62 3.75 -2.84 23.17
N THR A 63 4.07 -2.22 24.30
CA THR A 63 5.37 -1.60 24.57
C THR A 63 6.54 -2.59 24.64
N MET A 64 6.25 -3.89 24.70
CA MET A 64 7.26 -4.97 24.61
C MET A 64 7.52 -5.42 23.17
N CYS A 65 6.75 -4.93 22.20
CA CYS A 65 6.80 -5.32 20.78
C CYS A 65 6.69 -4.09 19.85
N ASP A 66 6.97 -2.89 20.33
CA ASP A 66 6.80 -1.65 19.60
C ASP A 66 8.04 -1.22 18.80
N SER A 67 9.11 -1.99 18.88
CA SER A 67 10.33 -1.75 18.09
C SER A 67 10.79 -3.02 17.38
N SER A 68 11.50 -2.84 16.26
CA SER A 68 12.03 -3.97 15.49
C SER A 68 13.00 -4.83 16.31
N ALA A 69 13.80 -4.22 17.18
CA ALA A 69 14.74 -4.94 18.04
C ALA A 69 14.02 -5.90 19.01
N GLN A 70 12.92 -5.45 19.62
CA GLN A 70 12.13 -6.28 20.54
C GLN A 70 11.45 -7.43 19.80
N VAL A 71 10.83 -7.17 18.64
CA VAL A 71 10.16 -8.20 17.83
C VAL A 71 11.18 -9.25 17.38
N ILE A 72 12.33 -8.82 16.85
CA ILE A 72 13.40 -9.73 16.41
C ILE A 72 13.91 -10.58 17.60
N SER A 73 14.15 -9.95 18.74
CA SER A 73 14.61 -10.67 19.95
C SER A 73 13.60 -11.69 20.46
N ALA A 74 12.31 -11.40 20.38
CA ALA A 74 11.23 -12.25 20.87
C ALA A 74 10.89 -13.41 19.92
N THR A 75 11.04 -13.23 18.61
CA THR A 75 10.54 -14.18 17.60
C THR A 75 11.61 -14.73 16.66
N GLY A 76 12.81 -14.13 16.63
CA GLY A 76 13.83 -14.46 15.64
C GLY A 76 13.51 -13.99 14.21
N ALA A 77 12.44 -13.19 14.03
CA ALA A 77 12.04 -12.70 12.73
C ALA A 77 13.05 -11.70 12.15
N THR A 78 13.05 -11.56 10.84
CA THR A 78 13.88 -10.56 10.15
C THR A 78 13.05 -9.32 9.85
N PHE A 79 13.61 -8.13 10.13
CA PHE A 79 12.94 -6.88 9.72
C PHE A 79 12.96 -6.76 8.19
N PRO A 80 11.83 -6.43 7.55
CA PRO A 80 11.76 -6.34 6.10
C PRO A 80 12.62 -5.20 5.55
N VAL A 81 13.31 -5.49 4.44
CA VAL A 81 14.17 -4.50 3.76
C VAL A 81 13.34 -3.77 2.70
N PRO A 82 13.46 -2.43 2.61
CA PRO A 82 12.86 -1.67 1.52
C PRO A 82 13.34 -2.18 0.16
N GLY A 83 12.46 -2.14 -0.82
CA GLY A 83 12.80 -2.55 -2.19
C GLY A 83 11.58 -2.48 -3.12
N GLY A 84 11.82 -2.60 -4.43
CA GLY A 84 10.79 -2.46 -5.43
C GLY A 84 10.21 -1.03 -5.46
N ASN A 85 8.99 -0.87 -4.99
CA ASN A 85 8.30 0.42 -4.96
C ASN A 85 8.31 1.09 -3.57
N LEU A 86 9.12 0.60 -2.61
CA LEU A 86 9.27 1.18 -1.27
C LEU A 86 10.65 1.85 -1.13
N SER A 87 10.65 3.08 -0.67
CA SER A 87 11.84 3.83 -0.29
C SER A 87 12.25 3.60 1.16
N ALA A 88 11.29 3.35 2.05
CA ALA A 88 11.54 3.05 3.45
C ALA A 88 10.47 2.13 4.05
N ILE A 89 10.88 1.34 5.05
CA ILE A 89 10.01 0.61 5.97
C ILE A 89 10.50 0.92 7.37
N THR A 90 9.62 1.40 8.24
CA THR A 90 9.95 1.70 9.63
C THR A 90 8.89 1.14 10.57
N GLN A 91 9.28 0.87 11.82
CA GLN A 91 8.35 0.58 12.90
C GLN A 91 8.36 1.74 13.88
N THR A 92 7.18 2.24 14.23
CA THR A 92 7.02 3.38 15.13
C THR A 92 6.98 2.88 16.57
N ALA A 93 7.89 3.37 17.40
CA ALA A 93 7.85 3.13 18.84
C ALA A 93 6.54 3.61 19.46
N THR A 94 6.17 3.00 20.58
CA THR A 94 4.92 3.25 21.34
C THR A 94 3.66 2.65 20.71
N THR A 95 3.51 2.74 19.39
CA THR A 95 2.33 2.23 18.67
C THR A 95 2.56 0.88 17.99
N GLY A 96 3.82 0.48 17.81
CA GLY A 96 4.19 -0.71 17.04
C GLY A 96 3.79 -0.64 15.57
N ALA A 97 3.38 0.53 15.08
CA ALA A 97 2.89 0.68 13.71
C ALA A 97 4.01 0.49 12.70
N ILE A 98 3.70 -0.23 11.62
CA ILE A 98 4.58 -0.37 10.45
C ILE A 98 4.24 0.74 9.46
N VAL A 99 5.24 1.53 9.10
CA VAL A 99 5.10 2.62 8.11
C VAL A 99 5.85 2.23 6.85
N LEU A 100 5.13 2.21 5.74
CA LEU A 100 5.64 1.96 4.40
C LEU A 100 5.68 3.28 3.63
N THR A 101 6.85 3.73 3.24
CA THR A 101 7.02 4.90 2.39
C THR A 101 7.23 4.46 0.95
N GLY A 102 6.33 4.85 0.08
CA GLY A 102 6.39 4.57 -1.35
C GLY A 102 7.42 5.43 -2.07
N THR A 103 7.82 5.00 -3.26
CA THR A 103 8.58 5.80 -4.21
C THR A 103 7.64 6.60 -5.13
N ALA A 104 8.20 7.50 -5.95
CA ALA A 104 7.44 8.23 -6.99
C ALA A 104 6.67 7.28 -7.94
N GLY A 105 7.19 6.07 -8.18
CA GLY A 105 6.51 5.04 -9.00
C GLY A 105 5.19 4.52 -8.43
N VAL A 106 4.87 4.85 -7.18
CA VAL A 106 3.60 4.56 -6.49
C VAL A 106 2.98 5.81 -5.85
N GLY A 107 3.39 7.00 -6.35
CA GLY A 107 2.82 8.30 -6.01
C GLY A 107 3.31 8.87 -4.69
N ASP A 108 4.49 8.48 -4.19
CA ASP A 108 5.08 8.94 -2.92
C ASP A 108 4.13 8.81 -1.71
N CYS A 109 3.21 7.86 -1.78
CA CYS A 109 2.26 7.61 -0.71
C CYS A 109 2.92 6.93 0.49
N VAL A 110 2.38 7.20 1.66
CA VAL A 110 2.75 6.52 2.90
C VAL A 110 1.55 5.72 3.39
N VAL A 111 1.77 4.43 3.63
CA VAL A 111 0.77 3.55 4.24
C VAL A 111 1.25 3.17 5.63
N THR A 112 0.41 3.44 6.63
CA THR A 112 0.66 3.07 8.02
C THR A 112 -0.28 1.95 8.43
N MET A 113 0.28 0.90 9.01
CA MET A 113 -0.43 -0.25 9.53
C MET A 113 -0.25 -0.27 11.05
N THR A 114 -1.31 0.02 11.79
CA THR A 114 -1.28 0.07 13.24
C THR A 114 -1.90 -1.19 13.84
N PRO A 115 -1.17 -1.94 14.68
CA PRO A 115 -1.74 -3.09 15.37
C PRO A 115 -2.70 -2.60 16.47
N THR A 116 -3.83 -3.27 16.57
CA THR A 116 -4.78 -3.11 17.69
C THR A 116 -4.91 -4.46 18.37
N VAL A 117 -4.54 -4.50 19.64
CA VAL A 117 -4.54 -5.72 20.45
C VAL A 117 -5.88 -5.84 21.17
N SER A 118 -6.48 -7.01 21.07
CA SER A 118 -7.61 -7.44 21.88
C SER A 118 -7.24 -8.71 22.65
N ASN A 119 -8.09 -9.14 23.60
CA ASN A 119 -7.82 -10.34 24.40
C ASN A 119 -7.65 -11.63 23.58
N THR A 120 -8.15 -11.66 22.35
CA THR A 120 -8.19 -12.87 21.52
C THR A 120 -7.51 -12.72 20.16
N SER A 121 -7.19 -11.49 19.73
CA SER A 121 -6.67 -11.25 18.38
C SER A 121 -5.89 -9.94 18.27
N VAL A 122 -5.02 -9.90 17.27
CA VAL A 122 -4.36 -8.66 16.83
C VAL A 122 -4.97 -8.29 15.49
N THR A 123 -5.62 -7.12 15.43
CA THR A 123 -6.17 -6.57 14.19
C THR A 123 -5.29 -5.43 13.68
N TRP A 124 -5.39 -5.10 12.41
CA TRP A 124 -4.56 -4.09 11.78
C TRP A 124 -5.43 -3.00 11.14
N ALA A 125 -5.29 -1.80 11.65
CA ALA A 125 -5.86 -0.61 11.01
C ALA A 125 -4.90 -0.07 9.96
N PHE A 126 -5.46 0.33 8.81
CA PHE A 126 -4.68 0.88 7.71
C PHE A 126 -5.06 2.33 7.49
N THR A 127 -4.06 3.19 7.39
CA THR A 127 -4.24 4.58 6.96
C THR A 127 -3.28 4.89 5.81
N ASN A 128 -3.68 5.81 4.94
CA ASN A 128 -2.82 6.34 3.90
C ASN A 128 -2.64 7.85 4.07
N SER A 129 -1.51 8.37 3.65
CA SER A 129 -1.20 9.79 3.67
C SER A 129 -0.28 10.16 2.49
N GLY A 130 -0.23 11.45 2.20
CA GLY A 130 0.49 12.01 1.07
C GLY A 130 -0.42 12.71 0.08
N THR A 131 0.13 13.63 -0.70
CA THR A 131 -0.64 14.42 -1.68
C THR A 131 -1.18 13.51 -2.79
N GLY A 132 -2.50 13.51 -2.97
CA GLY A 132 -3.17 12.69 -3.99
C GLY A 132 -3.19 11.19 -3.68
N CYS A 133 -2.87 10.78 -2.45
CA CYS A 133 -2.97 9.41 -1.99
C CYS A 133 -4.40 9.11 -1.53
N SER A 134 -4.98 8.10 -2.13
CA SER A 134 -6.36 7.69 -1.88
C SER A 134 -6.45 6.17 -1.82
N LYS A 135 -7.57 5.67 -1.34
CA LYS A 135 -7.87 4.22 -1.35
C LYS A 135 -7.88 3.62 -2.75
N SER A 136 -8.22 4.40 -3.78
CA SER A 136 -8.15 3.93 -5.18
C SER A 136 -6.72 3.58 -5.59
N LYS A 137 -5.72 4.35 -5.13
CA LYS A 137 -4.31 4.15 -5.43
C LYS A 137 -3.63 3.14 -4.52
N THR A 138 -3.87 3.22 -3.20
CA THR A 138 -3.17 2.37 -2.22
C THR A 138 -3.89 1.05 -1.96
N GLY A 139 -5.19 0.98 -2.23
CA GLY A 139 -6.04 -0.16 -1.93
C GLY A 139 -6.45 -0.26 -0.45
N VAL A 140 -5.96 0.63 0.41
CA VAL A 140 -6.17 0.63 1.86
C VAL A 140 -6.43 2.04 2.38
N GLY A 141 -6.90 2.13 3.63
CA GLY A 141 -7.22 3.41 4.26
C GLY A 141 -8.58 3.97 3.83
N THR A 142 -8.83 5.20 4.16
CA THR A 142 -10.06 5.96 3.82
C THR A 142 -9.93 6.73 2.53
#